data_7d2b913807d2681ba5edca729bab06b6
#
_entry.id   7d2b913807d2681ba5edca729bab06b6
#
_cell.length_a   1.000
_cell.length_b   1.000
_cell.length_c   1.000
_cell.angle_alpha   90.00
_cell.angle_beta   90.00
_cell.angle_gamma   90.00
#
_symmetry.space_group_name_H-M   'P 1'
#
loop_
_entity.id
_entity.type
_entity.pdbx_description
1 polymer ?
#
loop_
_entity_poly.entity_id
_entity_poly.type
_entity_poly.pdbx_seq_one_letter_code
_entity_poly.pdbx_strand_id
1 'polypeptide(L)'
;MPSIRLADLAQQLDAELHGDGDIVITGVASMQSAKTGQITFMVNPKYREHLAACQASAVVMTQDDLPFAHSAALVVRNPYLTYARMAQILDTTPQPAQDIAPSAVIDPTAKLGSNVAIGANAVIESGVVLDDNVVIGAGCFVGKNTKIGAGSRLWANVTVYHEIEIGENCLIQSSTVIGADGFGYANDRGNWVKIPQLGRVIIGDRVEIGACTTIDRGALDDTVIGNGVIIDNQCQIAHNVVIGDNTAVAGGVIMAGSLKIGRYCMIGGASVINGHMEICDKVTVTGMGMVMRPISEPGVYSSGIPLQPNKAWRKTAALVMNIDEMSKRLKAIERKVNQQD
;
A
#
# COMPACT_ATOMS: atom_id res chain seq x y z
N MET A 1 26.67 0.45 11.23
CA MET A 1 25.29 0.96 11.39
C MET A 1 25.35 2.44 11.12
N PRO A 2 24.40 3.02 10.39
CA PRO A 2 24.33 4.45 10.25
C PRO A 2 24.24 5.08 11.64
N SER A 3 25.05 6.09 11.87
CA SER A 3 25.04 6.87 13.12
C SER A 3 25.07 8.34 12.77
N ILE A 4 24.28 9.13 13.47
CA ILE A 4 24.13 10.56 13.23
C ILE A 4 24.13 11.31 14.56
N ARG A 5 24.75 12.50 14.63
CA ARG A 5 24.62 13.35 15.80
C ARG A 5 23.21 13.90 15.88
N LEU A 6 22.70 14.03 17.09
CA LEU A 6 21.34 14.53 17.34
C LEU A 6 21.12 15.95 16.76
N ALA A 7 22.13 16.82 16.81
CA ALA A 7 22.07 18.13 16.19
C ALA A 7 21.91 18.06 14.65
N ASP A 8 22.65 17.16 13.99
CA ASP A 8 22.58 16.98 12.54
C ASP A 8 21.21 16.35 12.13
N LEU A 9 20.70 15.44 12.94
CA LEU A 9 19.37 14.85 12.76
C LEU A 9 18.27 15.90 12.94
N ALA A 10 18.38 16.76 13.96
CA ALA A 10 17.45 17.87 14.20
C ALA A 10 17.38 18.80 13.00
N GLN A 11 18.54 19.16 12.43
CA GLN A 11 18.62 20.01 11.24
C GLN A 11 17.95 19.36 10.02
N GLN A 12 18.21 18.06 9.76
CA GLN A 12 17.60 17.36 8.62
C GLN A 12 16.08 17.19 8.76
N LEU A 13 15.58 17.17 9.99
CA LEU A 13 14.15 17.00 10.29
C LEU A 13 13.41 18.34 10.49
N ASP A 14 14.12 19.47 10.38
CA ASP A 14 13.59 20.81 10.71
C ASP A 14 12.94 20.84 12.11
N ALA A 15 13.66 20.27 13.10
CA ALA A 15 13.21 20.11 14.48
C ALA A 15 13.97 21.02 15.42
N GLU A 16 13.30 21.58 16.43
CA GLU A 16 13.93 22.32 17.52
C GLU A 16 14.57 21.35 18.52
N LEU A 17 15.88 21.49 18.73
CA LEU A 17 16.63 20.62 19.64
C LEU A 17 16.62 21.18 21.08
N HIS A 18 16.22 20.35 22.03
CA HIS A 18 16.37 20.60 23.45
C HIS A 18 17.27 19.52 24.08
N GLY A 19 18.39 19.92 24.61
CA GLY A 19 19.39 19.04 25.23
C GLY A 19 20.71 18.96 24.47
N ASP A 20 21.49 17.92 24.75
CA ASP A 20 22.83 17.73 24.17
C ASP A 20 22.77 17.28 22.73
N GLY A 21 23.26 18.13 21.82
CA GLY A 21 23.30 17.87 20.37
C GLY A 21 24.40 16.90 19.93
N ASP A 22 25.37 16.62 20.77
CA ASP A 22 26.48 15.71 20.46
C ASP A 22 26.13 14.23 20.71
N ILE A 23 24.96 13.94 21.26
CA ILE A 23 24.44 12.57 21.40
C ILE A 23 24.43 11.89 20.02
N VAL A 24 25.05 10.71 19.95
CA VAL A 24 25.08 9.91 18.73
C VAL A 24 23.87 8.95 18.72
N ILE A 25 23.02 9.10 17.71
CA ILE A 25 21.86 8.24 17.46
C ILE A 25 22.24 7.16 16.46
N THR A 26 21.99 5.91 16.84
CA THR A 26 22.32 4.72 16.06
C THR A 26 21.09 3.94 15.58
N GLY A 27 19.89 4.35 15.95
CA GLY A 27 18.65 3.70 15.51
C GLY A 27 17.41 4.26 16.17
N VAL A 28 16.26 3.81 15.68
CA VAL A 28 14.94 4.15 16.18
C VAL A 28 14.37 2.96 16.94
N ALA A 29 13.69 3.21 18.05
CA ALA A 29 13.03 2.16 18.83
C ALA A 29 11.71 2.64 19.43
N SER A 30 10.85 1.69 19.81
CA SER A 30 9.63 2.03 20.55
C SER A 30 9.97 2.56 21.94
N MET A 31 9.10 3.36 22.52
CA MET A 31 9.32 3.96 23.85
C MET A 31 9.62 2.91 24.95
N GLN A 32 8.99 1.73 24.85
CA GLN A 32 9.18 0.64 25.82
C GLN A 32 10.49 -0.14 25.64
N SER A 33 11.03 -0.19 24.42
CA SER A 33 12.21 -1.01 24.10
C SER A 33 13.47 -0.20 23.84
N ALA A 34 13.35 1.12 23.78
CA ALA A 34 14.47 2.02 23.49
C ALA A 34 15.58 1.95 24.53
N LYS A 35 16.81 2.04 24.06
CA LYS A 35 18.05 2.01 24.84
C LYS A 35 18.89 3.27 24.56
N THR A 36 19.92 3.47 25.36
CA THR A 36 20.92 4.51 25.13
C THR A 36 21.48 4.41 23.71
N GLY A 37 21.61 5.55 23.02
CA GLY A 37 22.00 5.65 21.61
C GLY A 37 20.82 5.51 20.64
N GLN A 38 19.61 5.29 21.12
CA GLN A 38 18.42 5.23 20.26
C GLN A 38 17.51 6.43 20.50
N ILE A 39 16.72 6.77 19.46
CA ILE A 39 15.69 7.80 19.50
C ILE A 39 14.32 7.16 19.41
N THR A 40 13.36 7.72 20.12
CA THR A 40 11.95 7.30 20.06
C THR A 40 11.05 8.48 19.68
N PHE A 41 9.75 8.26 19.62
CA PHE A 41 8.78 9.31 19.32
C PHE A 41 7.53 9.15 20.18
N MET A 42 6.84 10.27 20.42
CA MET A 42 5.59 10.29 21.14
C MET A 42 4.54 11.06 20.34
N VAL A 43 3.41 10.38 20.04
CA VAL A 43 2.29 10.93 19.26
C VAL A 43 1.06 11.17 20.13
N ASN A 44 0.89 10.37 21.17
CA ASN A 44 -0.31 10.40 21.99
C ASN A 44 0.04 10.81 23.43
N PRO A 45 -0.57 11.88 23.98
CA PRO A 45 -0.34 12.35 25.35
C PRO A 45 -0.58 11.29 26.45
N LYS A 46 -1.36 10.26 26.17
CA LYS A 46 -1.55 9.13 27.11
C LYS A 46 -0.25 8.38 27.45
N TYR A 47 0.79 8.52 26.61
CA TYR A 47 2.08 7.88 26.85
C TYR A 47 3.08 8.75 27.62
N ARG A 48 2.70 9.95 28.07
CA ARG A 48 3.57 10.85 28.86
C ARG A 48 4.15 10.18 30.10
N GLU A 49 3.36 9.37 30.80
CA GLU A 49 3.78 8.62 31.99
C GLU A 49 4.90 7.60 31.69
N HIS A 50 4.99 7.13 30.46
CA HIS A 50 6.05 6.19 30.07
C HIS A 50 7.38 6.85 29.74
N LEU A 51 7.41 8.19 29.56
CA LEU A 51 8.65 8.93 29.29
C LEU A 51 9.65 8.83 30.44
N ALA A 52 9.17 8.81 31.67
CA ALA A 52 10.02 8.71 32.86
C ALA A 52 10.80 7.39 32.96
N ALA A 53 10.26 6.30 32.40
CA ALA A 53 10.91 4.99 32.38
C ALA A 53 11.65 4.72 31.06
N CYS A 54 11.52 5.60 30.06
CA CYS A 54 12.12 5.42 28.74
C CYS A 54 13.63 5.66 28.81
N GLN A 55 14.41 4.71 28.25
CA GLN A 55 15.87 4.78 28.23
C GLN A 55 16.42 5.34 26.90
N ALA A 56 15.55 5.87 26.03
CA ALA A 56 15.98 6.51 24.80
C ALA A 56 16.87 7.74 25.09
N SER A 57 17.90 7.92 24.29
CA SER A 57 18.77 9.10 24.37
C SER A 57 18.08 10.38 23.92
N ALA A 58 17.07 10.26 23.05
CA ALA A 58 16.26 11.39 22.60
C ALA A 58 14.82 10.96 22.27
N VAL A 59 13.89 11.92 22.30
CA VAL A 59 12.47 11.72 22.00
C VAL A 59 11.99 12.78 21.01
N VAL A 60 11.29 12.38 19.94
CA VAL A 60 10.56 13.30 19.06
C VAL A 60 9.17 13.53 19.64
N MET A 61 8.79 14.78 19.86
CA MET A 61 7.52 15.15 20.52
C MET A 61 7.02 16.54 20.09
N THR A 62 5.82 16.89 20.56
CA THR A 62 5.28 18.25 20.39
C THR A 62 5.79 19.20 21.46
N GLN A 63 5.62 20.53 21.27
CA GLN A 63 5.95 21.55 22.26
C GLN A 63 5.19 21.34 23.59
N ASP A 64 3.93 20.93 23.52
CA ASP A 64 3.10 20.68 24.72
C ASP A 64 3.59 19.50 25.56
N ASP A 65 4.38 18.61 24.97
CA ASP A 65 4.91 17.43 25.62
C ASP A 65 6.32 17.66 26.19
N LEU A 66 7.01 18.73 25.80
CA LEU A 66 8.38 19.05 26.22
C LEU A 66 8.57 19.09 27.75
N PRO A 67 7.63 19.61 28.57
CA PRO A 67 7.78 19.60 30.04
C PRO A 67 7.88 18.19 30.65
N PHE A 68 7.51 17.15 29.93
CA PHE A 68 7.56 15.75 30.36
C PHE A 68 8.79 15.00 29.83
N ALA A 69 9.68 15.66 29.09
CA ALA A 69 10.90 15.05 28.58
C ALA A 69 11.89 14.76 29.72
N HIS A 70 12.43 13.55 29.74
CA HIS A 70 13.48 13.11 30.67
C HIS A 70 14.82 12.84 29.97
N SER A 71 14.88 13.00 28.66
CA SER A 71 16.06 12.91 27.79
C SER A 71 16.09 14.08 26.83
N ALA A 72 17.07 14.15 25.93
CA ALA A 72 17.06 15.14 24.88
C ALA A 72 15.76 15.03 24.04
N ALA A 73 15.27 16.16 23.54
CA ALA A 73 14.03 16.20 22.77
C ALA A 73 14.19 16.90 21.41
N LEU A 74 13.56 16.37 20.39
CA LEU A 74 13.33 17.02 19.11
C LEU A 74 11.87 17.47 19.05
N VAL A 75 11.66 18.79 19.14
CA VAL A 75 10.31 19.37 19.14
C VAL A 75 9.87 19.66 17.72
N VAL A 76 8.70 19.16 17.35
CA VAL A 76 8.12 19.26 16.01
C VAL A 76 6.61 19.41 16.07
N ARG A 77 6.01 19.89 14.96
CA ARG A 77 4.54 19.99 14.85
C ARG A 77 3.84 18.64 14.65
N ASN A 78 4.48 17.72 13.92
CA ASN A 78 3.92 16.42 13.62
C ASN A 78 4.93 15.30 13.93
N PRO A 79 4.95 14.77 15.17
CA PRO A 79 5.90 13.73 15.56
C PRO A 79 5.79 12.45 14.74
N TYR A 80 4.60 12.09 14.24
CA TYR A 80 4.41 10.88 13.43
C TYR A 80 5.04 11.00 12.04
N LEU A 81 4.85 12.14 11.37
CA LEU A 81 5.54 12.40 10.09
C LEU A 81 7.05 12.47 10.29
N THR A 82 7.50 13.11 11.37
CA THR A 82 8.92 13.19 11.69
C THR A 82 9.52 11.82 12.00
N TYR A 83 8.76 10.94 12.67
CA TYR A 83 9.16 9.54 12.85
C TYR A 83 9.39 8.85 11.50
N ALA A 84 8.49 9.00 10.54
CA ALA A 84 8.65 8.39 9.22
C ALA A 84 9.93 8.86 8.53
N ARG A 85 10.21 10.17 8.53
CA ARG A 85 11.42 10.75 7.94
C ARG A 85 12.69 10.31 8.67
N MET A 86 12.67 10.29 9.98
CA MET A 86 13.75 9.83 10.82
C MET A 86 14.06 8.34 10.58
N ALA A 87 13.02 7.51 10.44
CA ALA A 87 13.18 6.11 10.13
C ALA A 87 13.82 5.89 8.76
N GLN A 88 13.50 6.73 7.76
CA GLN A 88 14.15 6.70 6.45
C GLN A 88 15.65 7.07 6.51
N ILE A 89 16.03 8.06 7.34
CA ILE A 89 17.42 8.46 7.52
C ILE A 89 18.24 7.35 8.21
N LEU A 90 17.63 6.64 9.15
CA LEU A 90 18.27 5.60 9.96
C LEU A 90 18.00 4.17 9.42
N ASP A 91 17.42 4.06 8.21
CA ASP A 91 17.10 2.77 7.61
C ASP A 91 18.36 1.98 7.29
N THR A 92 18.40 0.74 7.77
CA THR A 92 19.47 -0.22 7.54
C THR A 92 19.06 -1.38 6.66
N THR A 93 17.90 -1.28 6.04
CA THR A 93 17.37 -2.33 5.15
C THR A 93 18.35 -2.56 3.99
N PRO A 94 18.81 -3.80 3.79
CA PRO A 94 19.71 -4.10 2.69
C PRO A 94 19.02 -3.88 1.35
N GLN A 95 19.77 -3.46 0.34
CA GLN A 95 19.24 -3.40 -1.03
C GLN A 95 18.98 -4.82 -1.56
N PRO A 96 17.98 -5.02 -2.43
CA PRO A 96 17.65 -6.31 -3.04
C PRO A 96 18.81 -6.91 -3.87
N ALA A 97 19.64 -6.06 -4.43
CA ALA A 97 20.91 -6.38 -5.11
C ALA A 97 21.86 -5.19 -4.97
N GLN A 98 23.18 -5.43 -5.11
CA GLN A 98 24.22 -4.38 -5.07
C GLN A 98 24.95 -4.23 -6.40
N ASP A 99 25.07 -5.34 -7.14
CA ASP A 99 25.78 -5.45 -8.41
C ASP A 99 24.96 -6.28 -9.39
N ILE A 100 25.44 -6.42 -10.62
CA ILE A 100 24.92 -7.40 -11.59
C ILE A 100 25.53 -8.77 -11.25
N ALA A 101 24.69 -9.67 -10.72
CA ALA A 101 25.13 -11.02 -10.35
C ALA A 101 25.57 -11.82 -11.59
N PRO A 102 26.66 -12.59 -11.52
CA PRO A 102 27.11 -13.42 -12.65
C PRO A 102 26.11 -14.47 -13.13
N SER A 103 25.15 -14.84 -12.29
CA SER A 103 24.07 -15.78 -12.62
C SER A 103 22.81 -15.10 -13.16
N ALA A 104 22.77 -13.78 -13.30
CA ALA A 104 21.70 -13.08 -13.96
C ALA A 104 21.75 -13.34 -15.47
N VAL A 105 20.58 -13.54 -16.09
CA VAL A 105 20.44 -13.73 -17.53
C VAL A 105 19.87 -12.45 -18.12
N ILE A 106 20.69 -11.75 -18.90
CA ILE A 106 20.32 -10.45 -19.47
C ILE A 106 20.42 -10.56 -20.99
N ASP A 107 19.32 -10.27 -21.69
CA ASP A 107 19.31 -10.23 -23.15
C ASP A 107 20.20 -9.08 -23.65
N PRO A 108 21.04 -9.30 -24.68
CA PRO A 108 21.97 -8.29 -25.18
C PRO A 108 21.30 -7.04 -25.76
N THR A 109 19.99 -7.06 -26.02
CA THR A 109 19.24 -5.90 -26.49
C THR A 109 18.63 -5.08 -25.33
N ALA A 110 18.74 -5.56 -24.08
CA ALA A 110 18.31 -4.80 -22.92
C ALA A 110 19.21 -3.56 -22.73
N LYS A 111 18.59 -2.45 -22.33
CA LYS A 111 19.29 -1.19 -22.07
C LYS A 111 19.32 -0.96 -20.57
N LEU A 112 20.52 -0.82 -20.02
CA LEU A 112 20.75 -0.58 -18.61
C LEU A 112 21.32 0.82 -18.41
N GLY A 113 20.70 1.59 -17.55
CA GLY A 113 21.18 2.89 -17.08
C GLY A 113 22.39 2.77 -16.16
N SER A 114 22.79 3.87 -15.56
CA SER A 114 23.89 3.95 -14.62
C SER A 114 23.51 3.30 -13.27
N ASN A 115 24.47 2.62 -12.61
CA ASN A 115 24.30 2.01 -11.27
C ASN A 115 23.13 1.01 -11.16
N VAL A 116 22.76 0.33 -12.25
CA VAL A 116 21.75 -0.73 -12.21
C VAL A 116 22.33 -1.95 -11.50
N ALA A 117 21.57 -2.53 -10.55
CA ALA A 117 21.92 -3.75 -9.85
C ALA A 117 20.90 -4.86 -10.16
N ILE A 118 21.37 -6.08 -10.42
CA ILE A 118 20.53 -7.21 -10.82
C ILE A 118 20.96 -8.44 -10.02
N GLY A 119 20.07 -8.95 -9.19
CA GLY A 119 20.30 -10.08 -8.29
C GLY A 119 20.47 -11.43 -9.00
N ALA A 120 20.92 -12.41 -8.24
CA ALA A 120 21.19 -13.75 -8.74
C ALA A 120 19.94 -14.39 -9.39
N ASN A 121 20.14 -15.06 -10.53
CA ASN A 121 19.12 -15.78 -11.28
C ASN A 121 17.92 -14.90 -11.76
N ALA A 122 18.07 -13.58 -11.75
CA ALA A 122 17.09 -12.70 -12.40
C ALA A 122 17.21 -12.85 -13.93
N VAL A 123 16.08 -12.74 -14.61
CA VAL A 123 15.97 -12.82 -16.08
C VAL A 123 15.45 -11.50 -16.61
N ILE A 124 16.20 -10.86 -17.49
CA ILE A 124 15.86 -9.62 -18.18
C ILE A 124 15.74 -9.92 -19.66
N GLU A 125 14.53 -9.85 -20.19
CA GLU A 125 14.25 -10.20 -21.59
C GLU A 125 14.62 -9.08 -22.60
N SER A 126 14.43 -9.39 -23.87
CA SER A 126 14.77 -8.50 -24.99
C SER A 126 13.99 -7.16 -24.95
N GLY A 127 14.70 -6.08 -25.29
CA GLY A 127 14.12 -4.74 -25.39
C GLY A 127 13.73 -4.11 -24.05
N VAL A 128 14.05 -4.74 -22.91
CA VAL A 128 13.84 -4.15 -21.58
C VAL A 128 14.70 -2.90 -21.43
N VAL A 129 14.15 -1.87 -20.80
CA VAL A 129 14.85 -0.65 -20.41
C VAL A 129 14.79 -0.50 -18.89
N LEU A 130 15.94 -0.52 -18.25
CA LEU A 130 16.11 -0.20 -16.83
C LEU A 130 16.85 1.14 -16.74
N ASP A 131 16.20 2.14 -16.18
CA ASP A 131 16.80 3.47 -16.02
C ASP A 131 17.84 3.49 -14.88
N ASP A 132 18.41 4.65 -14.59
CA ASP A 132 19.48 4.83 -13.60
C ASP A 132 19.05 4.37 -12.20
N ASN A 133 19.98 3.72 -11.47
CA ASN A 133 19.79 3.26 -10.09
C ASN A 133 18.64 2.26 -9.89
N VAL A 134 18.17 1.59 -10.93
CA VAL A 134 17.18 0.51 -10.80
C VAL A 134 17.82 -0.70 -10.11
N VAL A 135 17.10 -1.29 -9.17
CA VAL A 135 17.54 -2.49 -8.44
C VAL A 135 16.55 -3.62 -8.64
N ILE A 136 17.00 -4.71 -9.25
CA ILE A 136 16.24 -5.93 -9.49
C ILE A 136 16.71 -7.02 -8.56
N GLY A 137 15.84 -7.52 -7.68
CA GLY A 137 16.14 -8.58 -6.72
C GLY A 137 16.39 -9.94 -7.36
N ALA A 138 16.88 -10.87 -6.54
CA ALA A 138 17.18 -12.23 -7.00
C ALA A 138 15.90 -12.96 -7.49
N GLY A 139 16.03 -13.74 -8.56
CA GLY A 139 14.93 -14.55 -9.12
C GLY A 139 13.82 -13.76 -9.77
N CYS A 140 13.96 -12.44 -9.98
CA CYS A 140 12.99 -11.65 -10.70
C CYS A 140 12.95 -12.01 -12.19
N PHE A 141 11.77 -11.88 -12.79
CA PHE A 141 11.57 -11.96 -14.23
C PHE A 141 11.03 -10.63 -14.75
N VAL A 142 11.71 -10.06 -15.75
CA VAL A 142 11.29 -8.82 -16.44
C VAL A 142 11.10 -9.13 -17.92
N GLY A 143 9.84 -9.13 -18.36
CA GLY A 143 9.43 -9.52 -19.70
C GLY A 143 9.74 -8.49 -20.77
N LYS A 144 9.66 -8.92 -22.03
CA LYS A 144 10.03 -8.14 -23.23
C LYS A 144 9.47 -6.73 -23.24
N ASN A 145 10.30 -5.79 -23.72
CA ASN A 145 9.94 -4.38 -23.93
C ASN A 145 9.39 -3.66 -22.67
N THR A 146 9.57 -4.22 -21.50
CA THR A 146 9.21 -3.57 -20.22
C THR A 146 10.16 -2.43 -19.92
N LYS A 147 9.63 -1.34 -19.35
CA LYS A 147 10.41 -0.17 -18.93
C LYS A 147 10.25 0.02 -17.42
N ILE A 148 11.37 0.25 -16.72
CA ILE A 148 11.38 0.52 -15.28
C ILE A 148 12.16 1.82 -15.05
N GLY A 149 11.47 2.81 -14.50
CA GLY A 149 11.98 4.15 -14.23
C GLY A 149 13.00 4.21 -13.10
N ALA A 150 13.78 5.28 -13.10
CA ALA A 150 14.93 5.50 -12.25
C ALA A 150 14.63 5.31 -10.75
N GLY A 151 15.57 4.72 -10.03
CA GLY A 151 15.49 4.52 -8.57
C GLY A 151 14.46 3.47 -8.13
N SER A 152 13.74 2.83 -9.04
CA SER A 152 12.76 1.79 -8.71
C SER A 152 13.43 0.49 -8.28
N ARG A 153 12.82 -0.19 -7.31
CA ARG A 153 13.36 -1.39 -6.68
C ARG A 153 12.35 -2.52 -6.66
N LEU A 154 12.76 -3.67 -7.16
CA LEU A 154 12.00 -4.91 -7.12
C LEU A 154 12.68 -5.87 -6.14
N TRP A 155 11.95 -6.33 -5.14
CA TRP A 155 12.43 -7.39 -4.24
C TRP A 155 12.46 -8.75 -4.93
N ALA A 156 12.97 -9.76 -4.25
CA ALA A 156 13.14 -11.08 -4.83
C ALA A 156 11.86 -11.71 -5.37
N ASN A 157 11.97 -12.45 -6.47
CA ASN A 157 10.89 -13.22 -7.10
C ASN A 157 9.71 -12.37 -7.58
N VAL A 158 9.90 -11.10 -7.90
CA VAL A 158 8.89 -10.30 -8.60
C VAL A 158 8.84 -10.72 -10.06
N THR A 159 7.63 -10.88 -10.59
CA THR A 159 7.39 -11.19 -12.01
C THR A 159 6.71 -10.02 -12.69
N VAL A 160 7.37 -9.44 -13.68
CA VAL A 160 6.83 -8.40 -14.53
C VAL A 160 6.72 -8.96 -15.94
N TYR A 161 5.51 -9.01 -16.48
CA TYR A 161 5.25 -9.49 -17.84
C TYR A 161 5.77 -8.52 -18.90
N HIS A 162 5.50 -8.82 -20.17
CA HIS A 162 5.96 -8.02 -21.31
C HIS A 162 5.20 -6.69 -21.45
N GLU A 163 5.89 -5.68 -21.97
CA GLU A 163 5.33 -4.36 -22.34
C GLU A 163 4.72 -3.58 -21.15
N ILE A 164 5.22 -3.82 -19.94
CA ILE A 164 4.81 -3.10 -18.75
C ILE A 164 5.63 -1.81 -18.60
N GLU A 165 5.00 -0.75 -18.10
CA GLU A 165 5.68 0.48 -17.76
C GLU A 165 5.57 0.72 -16.25
N ILE A 166 6.72 0.88 -15.56
CA ILE A 166 6.83 1.21 -14.15
C ILE A 166 7.58 2.53 -14.04
N GLY A 167 7.02 3.49 -13.34
CA GLY A 167 7.59 4.82 -13.15
C GLY A 167 8.82 4.83 -12.24
N GLU A 168 9.19 6.04 -11.80
CA GLU A 168 10.38 6.28 -10.97
C GLU A 168 10.10 6.06 -9.48
N ASN A 169 11.17 5.67 -8.74
CA ASN A 169 11.16 5.51 -7.29
C ASN A 169 10.05 4.60 -6.76
N CYS A 170 9.66 3.58 -7.53
CA CYS A 170 8.70 2.56 -7.12
C CYS A 170 9.36 1.49 -6.26
N LEU A 171 8.58 0.91 -5.35
CA LEU A 171 9.01 -0.20 -4.50
C LEU A 171 8.04 -1.37 -4.65
N ILE A 172 8.52 -2.48 -5.22
CA ILE A 172 7.71 -3.68 -5.46
C ILE A 172 8.22 -4.81 -4.56
N GLN A 173 7.36 -5.30 -3.68
CA GLN A 173 7.69 -6.34 -2.72
C GLN A 173 7.67 -7.75 -3.34
N SER A 174 8.30 -8.68 -2.64
CA SER A 174 8.55 -10.04 -3.11
C SER A 174 7.30 -10.78 -3.57
N SER A 175 7.45 -11.60 -4.62
CA SER A 175 6.41 -12.48 -5.18
C SER A 175 5.19 -11.74 -5.75
N THR A 176 5.31 -10.46 -6.03
CA THR A 176 4.28 -9.68 -6.72
C THR A 176 4.33 -10.00 -8.21
N VAL A 177 3.16 -10.11 -8.84
CA VAL A 177 3.00 -10.39 -10.27
C VAL A 177 2.30 -9.22 -10.95
N ILE A 178 2.94 -8.66 -11.98
CA ILE A 178 2.42 -7.49 -12.71
C ILE A 178 2.27 -7.88 -14.19
N GLY A 179 1.06 -7.73 -14.74
CA GLY A 179 0.78 -7.89 -16.16
C GLY A 179 0.40 -9.30 -16.58
N ALA A 180 0.00 -10.17 -15.64
CA ALA A 180 -0.64 -11.45 -16.00
C ALA A 180 -1.96 -11.21 -16.72
N ASP A 181 -2.42 -12.20 -17.51
CA ASP A 181 -3.72 -12.12 -18.17
C ASP A 181 -4.87 -11.99 -17.18
N GLY A 182 -5.73 -11.02 -17.41
CA GLY A 182 -7.01 -10.92 -16.70
C GLY A 182 -7.99 -12.02 -17.06
N PHE A 183 -9.08 -12.14 -16.30
CA PHE A 183 -10.14 -13.13 -16.50
C PHE A 183 -11.07 -12.70 -17.65
N GLY A 184 -10.67 -13.01 -18.90
CA GLY A 184 -11.40 -12.68 -20.11
C GLY A 184 -11.81 -13.95 -20.89
N TYR A 185 -13.11 -14.28 -20.89
CA TYR A 185 -13.65 -15.44 -21.61
C TYR A 185 -15.02 -15.13 -22.19
N ALA A 186 -15.27 -15.60 -23.40
CA ALA A 186 -16.61 -15.66 -24.01
C ALA A 186 -17.20 -17.05 -23.82
N ASN A 187 -18.51 -17.12 -23.55
CA ASN A 187 -19.19 -18.41 -23.48
C ASN A 187 -19.80 -18.74 -24.84
N ASP A 188 -19.37 -19.86 -25.44
CA ASP A 188 -19.99 -20.41 -26.64
C ASP A 188 -20.69 -21.75 -26.26
N ARG A 189 -21.95 -21.69 -25.98
CA ARG A 189 -22.83 -22.83 -25.70
C ARG A 189 -22.30 -23.78 -24.62
N GLY A 190 -21.76 -23.18 -23.54
CA GLY A 190 -21.17 -23.92 -22.41
C GLY A 190 -19.65 -24.08 -22.48
N ASN A 191 -19.01 -23.73 -23.60
CA ASN A 191 -17.56 -23.75 -23.76
C ASN A 191 -16.98 -22.36 -23.53
N TRP A 192 -15.89 -22.27 -22.79
CA TRP A 192 -15.18 -21.02 -22.52
C TRP A 192 -14.10 -20.79 -23.59
N VAL A 193 -14.26 -19.74 -24.37
CA VAL A 193 -13.29 -19.29 -25.35
C VAL A 193 -12.48 -18.15 -24.72
N LYS A 194 -11.14 -18.32 -24.61
CA LYS A 194 -10.26 -17.32 -24.04
C LYS A 194 -10.22 -16.07 -24.92
N ILE A 195 -10.35 -14.91 -24.31
CA ILE A 195 -10.11 -13.61 -24.92
C ILE A 195 -8.67 -13.20 -24.57
N PRO A 196 -7.75 -13.09 -25.54
CA PRO A 196 -6.41 -12.59 -25.30
C PRO A 196 -6.44 -11.21 -24.65
N GLN A 197 -5.56 -11.00 -23.68
CA GLN A 197 -5.44 -9.73 -22.97
C GLN A 197 -4.31 -8.92 -23.65
N LEU A 198 -4.67 -7.88 -24.40
CA LEU A 198 -3.77 -7.17 -25.30
C LEU A 198 -3.34 -5.80 -24.76
N GLY A 199 -4.00 -5.31 -23.72
CA GLY A 199 -3.59 -4.10 -23.02
C GLY A 199 -2.37 -4.35 -22.12
N ARG A 200 -1.90 -3.32 -21.44
CA ARG A 200 -0.70 -3.34 -20.60
C ARG A 200 -1.06 -3.05 -19.14
N VAL A 201 -0.03 -2.92 -18.31
CA VAL A 201 -0.09 -2.24 -17.00
C VAL A 201 0.82 -1.04 -17.04
N ILE A 202 0.30 0.11 -16.65
CA ILE A 202 1.05 1.36 -16.50
C ILE A 202 1.03 1.75 -15.04
N ILE A 203 2.20 1.85 -14.43
CA ILE A 203 2.41 2.24 -13.03
C ILE A 203 3.13 3.57 -13.01
N GLY A 204 2.57 4.55 -12.32
CA GLY A 204 3.16 5.87 -12.13
C GLY A 204 4.37 5.88 -11.20
N ASP A 205 4.78 7.07 -10.79
CA ASP A 205 5.95 7.29 -9.93
C ASP A 205 5.62 7.10 -8.44
N ARG A 206 6.63 6.71 -7.65
CA ARG A 206 6.55 6.57 -6.18
C ARG A 206 5.41 5.65 -5.73
N VAL A 207 5.17 4.60 -6.50
CA VAL A 207 4.19 3.57 -6.17
C VAL A 207 4.83 2.49 -5.32
N GLU A 208 4.15 2.09 -4.24
CA GLU A 208 4.56 0.94 -3.43
C GLU A 208 3.56 -0.18 -3.58
N ILE A 209 4.04 -1.41 -3.86
CA ILE A 209 3.20 -2.60 -4.02
C ILE A 209 3.70 -3.68 -3.08
N GLY A 210 2.82 -4.11 -2.18
CA GLY A 210 3.06 -5.14 -1.18
C GLY A 210 3.24 -6.54 -1.77
N ALA A 211 3.75 -7.44 -0.95
CA ALA A 211 4.10 -8.80 -1.34
C ALA A 211 2.88 -9.62 -1.78
N CYS A 212 3.08 -10.53 -2.74
CA CYS A 212 2.05 -11.42 -3.26
C CYS A 212 0.80 -10.70 -3.83
N THR A 213 0.92 -9.45 -4.22
CA THR A 213 -0.12 -8.69 -4.91
C THR A 213 -0.09 -9.04 -6.39
N THR A 214 -1.27 -9.13 -7.02
CA THR A 214 -1.40 -9.41 -8.45
C THR A 214 -2.11 -8.24 -9.14
N ILE A 215 -1.54 -7.78 -10.26
CA ILE A 215 -2.10 -6.72 -11.09
C ILE A 215 -2.22 -7.26 -12.52
N ASP A 216 -3.46 -7.50 -12.94
CA ASP A 216 -3.72 -8.04 -14.27
C ASP A 216 -3.59 -6.95 -15.34
N ARG A 217 -3.12 -7.35 -16.52
CA ARG A 217 -3.10 -6.46 -17.69
C ARG A 217 -4.49 -6.18 -18.21
N GLY A 218 -4.67 -5.09 -18.89
CA GLY A 218 -5.94 -4.76 -19.51
C GLY A 218 -6.30 -5.67 -20.69
N ALA A 219 -7.59 -5.76 -20.97
CA ALA A 219 -8.08 -6.57 -22.09
C ALA A 219 -7.70 -5.95 -23.46
N LEU A 220 -8.02 -4.67 -23.65
CA LEU A 220 -7.67 -3.86 -24.84
C LEU A 220 -6.98 -2.58 -24.40
N ASP A 221 -7.59 -1.84 -23.48
CA ASP A 221 -6.99 -0.68 -22.84
C ASP A 221 -6.14 -1.11 -21.63
N ASP A 222 -5.32 -0.22 -21.11
CA ASP A 222 -4.38 -0.51 -20.02
C ASP A 222 -5.06 -0.58 -18.64
N THR A 223 -4.48 -1.33 -17.73
CA THR A 223 -4.66 -1.19 -16.28
C THR A 223 -3.72 -0.09 -15.80
N VAL A 224 -4.20 0.87 -15.02
CA VAL A 224 -3.42 2.08 -14.70
C VAL A 224 -3.40 2.31 -13.18
N ILE A 225 -2.20 2.45 -12.63
CA ILE A 225 -1.94 2.81 -11.24
C ILE A 225 -1.29 4.20 -11.21
N GLY A 226 -1.96 5.17 -10.60
CA GLY A 226 -1.49 6.57 -10.53
C GLY A 226 -0.26 6.77 -9.64
N ASN A 227 0.27 7.99 -9.62
CA ASN A 227 1.45 8.35 -8.84
C ASN A 227 1.19 8.28 -7.33
N GLY A 228 2.19 7.84 -6.56
CA GLY A 228 2.11 7.82 -5.10
C GLY A 228 1.05 6.88 -4.53
N VAL A 229 0.52 5.96 -5.32
CA VAL A 229 -0.40 4.93 -4.85
C VAL A 229 0.36 3.92 -3.99
N ILE A 230 -0.23 3.54 -2.86
CA ILE A 230 0.30 2.49 -2.00
C ILE A 230 -0.69 1.32 -1.93
N ILE A 231 -0.22 0.13 -2.25
CA ILE A 231 -1.00 -1.11 -2.25
C ILE A 231 -0.31 -2.10 -1.30
N ASP A 232 -1.02 -2.57 -0.31
CA ASP A 232 -0.51 -3.52 0.66
C ASP A 232 -0.49 -4.96 0.09
N ASN A 233 -0.14 -5.92 0.91
CA ASN A 233 0.06 -7.32 0.54
C ASN A 233 -1.23 -8.02 0.12
N GLN A 234 -1.09 -9.03 -0.76
CA GLN A 234 -2.16 -9.97 -1.13
C GLN A 234 -3.41 -9.31 -1.75
N CYS A 235 -3.23 -8.19 -2.45
CA CYS A 235 -4.31 -7.55 -3.19
C CYS A 235 -4.45 -8.16 -4.59
N GLN A 236 -5.70 -8.21 -5.11
CA GLN A 236 -6.00 -8.56 -6.50
C GLN A 236 -6.55 -7.33 -7.21
N ILE A 237 -5.82 -6.85 -8.19
CA ILE A 237 -6.22 -5.75 -9.08
C ILE A 237 -6.50 -6.34 -10.46
N ALA A 238 -7.78 -6.47 -10.82
CA ALA A 238 -8.17 -7.09 -12.07
C ALA A 238 -7.93 -6.17 -13.29
N HIS A 239 -8.14 -6.73 -14.49
CA HIS A 239 -7.90 -6.06 -15.75
C HIS A 239 -8.66 -4.73 -15.90
N ASN A 240 -8.04 -3.74 -16.52
CA ASN A 240 -8.62 -2.42 -16.80
C ASN A 240 -9.03 -1.62 -15.55
N VAL A 241 -8.52 -1.96 -14.38
CA VAL A 241 -8.69 -1.13 -13.18
C VAL A 241 -7.85 0.13 -13.33
N VAL A 242 -8.42 1.28 -12.93
CA VAL A 242 -7.72 2.56 -12.86
C VAL A 242 -7.76 3.05 -11.42
N ILE A 243 -6.59 3.29 -10.81
CA ILE A 243 -6.44 3.84 -9.47
C ILE A 243 -5.80 5.23 -9.56
N GLY A 244 -6.50 6.24 -9.06
CA GLY A 244 -6.02 7.63 -9.05
C GLY A 244 -4.91 7.89 -8.03
N ASP A 245 -4.18 8.98 -8.25
CA ASP A 245 -2.99 9.35 -7.48
C ASP A 245 -3.22 9.37 -5.96
N ASN A 246 -2.18 9.00 -5.20
CA ASN A 246 -2.14 9.04 -3.73
C ASN A 246 -3.28 8.25 -3.05
N THR A 247 -3.83 7.26 -3.73
CA THR A 247 -4.80 6.33 -3.14
C THR A 247 -4.08 5.22 -2.39
N ALA A 248 -4.60 4.87 -1.21
CA ALA A 248 -4.09 3.80 -0.36
C ALA A 248 -5.03 2.59 -0.38
N VAL A 249 -4.47 1.40 -0.60
CA VAL A 249 -5.20 0.13 -0.65
C VAL A 249 -4.59 -0.81 0.38
N ALA A 250 -5.33 -1.14 1.42
CA ALA A 250 -4.86 -2.04 2.48
C ALA A 250 -4.94 -3.52 2.07
N GLY A 251 -4.34 -4.39 2.88
CA GLY A 251 -4.11 -5.80 2.55
C GLY A 251 -5.38 -6.61 2.23
N GLY A 252 -5.25 -7.51 1.28
CA GLY A 252 -6.30 -8.45 0.91
C GLY A 252 -7.50 -7.84 0.18
N VAL A 253 -7.39 -6.64 -0.36
CA VAL A 253 -8.44 -6.00 -1.16
C VAL A 253 -8.55 -6.68 -2.52
N ILE A 254 -9.79 -6.90 -2.96
CA ILE A 254 -10.11 -7.49 -4.26
C ILE A 254 -10.89 -6.48 -5.09
N MET A 255 -10.38 -6.14 -6.26
CA MET A 255 -10.99 -5.23 -7.23
C MET A 255 -11.34 -5.99 -8.50
N ALA A 256 -12.62 -5.98 -8.87
CA ALA A 256 -13.07 -6.57 -10.13
C ALA A 256 -12.76 -5.67 -11.33
N GLY A 257 -12.80 -6.24 -12.54
CA GLY A 257 -12.36 -5.58 -13.76
C GLY A 257 -13.10 -4.29 -14.11
N SER A 258 -12.40 -3.38 -14.78
CA SER A 258 -12.92 -2.09 -15.26
C SER A 258 -13.46 -1.15 -14.17
N LEU A 259 -12.97 -1.29 -12.94
CA LEU A 259 -13.23 -0.38 -11.83
C LEU A 259 -12.36 0.87 -11.98
N LYS A 260 -12.94 2.05 -11.70
CA LYS A 260 -12.18 3.30 -11.57
C LYS A 260 -12.28 3.81 -10.15
N ILE A 261 -11.13 4.05 -9.52
CA ILE A 261 -11.01 4.64 -8.19
C ILE A 261 -10.34 6.01 -8.34
N GLY A 262 -10.94 7.03 -7.74
CA GLY A 262 -10.43 8.39 -7.72
C GLY A 262 -9.14 8.54 -6.92
N ARG A 263 -8.71 9.79 -6.77
CA ARG A 263 -7.49 10.19 -6.04
C ARG A 263 -7.75 10.31 -4.55
N TYR A 264 -6.69 10.12 -3.75
CA TYR A 264 -6.73 10.30 -2.29
C TYR A 264 -7.78 9.43 -1.59
N CYS A 265 -8.10 8.28 -2.17
CA CYS A 265 -9.00 7.31 -1.55
C CYS A 265 -8.22 6.43 -0.54
N MET A 266 -8.95 5.88 0.43
CA MET A 266 -8.44 4.89 1.38
C MET A 266 -9.35 3.66 1.35
N ILE A 267 -8.84 2.54 0.87
CA ILE A 267 -9.59 1.29 0.77
C ILE A 267 -9.13 0.36 1.88
N GLY A 268 -10.00 0.15 2.85
CA GLY A 268 -9.74 -0.69 4.03
C GLY A 268 -9.55 -2.16 3.68
N GLY A 269 -8.73 -2.85 4.48
CA GLY A 269 -8.32 -4.23 4.21
C GLY A 269 -9.49 -5.21 4.09
N ALA A 270 -9.28 -6.27 3.30
CA ALA A 270 -10.25 -7.31 2.98
C ALA A 270 -11.56 -6.78 2.34
N SER A 271 -11.54 -5.59 1.74
CA SER A 271 -12.68 -5.06 0.99
C SER A 271 -12.79 -5.72 -0.38
N VAL A 272 -14.02 -5.91 -0.84
CA VAL A 272 -14.34 -6.42 -2.18
C VAL A 272 -15.11 -5.35 -2.95
N ILE A 273 -14.61 -5.00 -4.13
CA ILE A 273 -15.17 -3.92 -4.94
C ILE A 273 -15.59 -4.46 -6.31
N ASN A 274 -16.85 -4.23 -6.67
CA ASN A 274 -17.41 -4.68 -7.93
C ASN A 274 -16.79 -3.93 -9.11
N GLY A 275 -16.82 -4.55 -10.29
CA GLY A 275 -16.29 -3.98 -11.53
C GLY A 275 -17.25 -3.04 -12.24
N HIS A 276 -16.77 -2.44 -13.35
CA HIS A 276 -17.55 -1.58 -14.26
C HIS A 276 -18.26 -0.43 -13.56
N MET A 277 -17.60 0.19 -12.58
CA MET A 277 -18.14 1.33 -11.83
C MET A 277 -17.04 2.31 -11.44
N GLU A 278 -17.44 3.43 -10.86
CA GLU A 278 -16.55 4.50 -10.46
C GLU A 278 -16.75 4.86 -8.98
N ILE A 279 -15.63 5.09 -8.30
CA ILE A 279 -15.55 5.67 -6.96
C ILE A 279 -14.86 7.01 -7.09
N CYS A 280 -15.52 8.10 -6.67
CA CYS A 280 -14.97 9.45 -6.78
C CYS A 280 -13.75 9.68 -5.85
N ASP A 281 -13.08 10.82 -5.99
CA ASP A 281 -11.96 11.24 -5.15
C ASP A 281 -12.33 11.29 -3.66
N LYS A 282 -11.32 11.06 -2.78
CA LYS A 282 -11.42 11.25 -1.31
C LYS A 282 -12.47 10.37 -0.62
N VAL A 283 -12.69 9.19 -1.12
CA VAL A 283 -13.53 8.18 -0.49
C VAL A 283 -12.70 7.31 0.45
N THR A 284 -13.21 7.08 1.66
CA THR A 284 -12.69 6.08 2.58
C THR A 284 -13.69 4.92 2.68
N VAL A 285 -13.26 3.72 2.32
CA VAL A 285 -14.00 2.48 2.57
C VAL A 285 -13.36 1.82 3.80
N THR A 286 -14.15 1.55 4.84
CA THR A 286 -13.63 0.86 6.03
C THR A 286 -13.35 -0.62 5.75
N GLY A 287 -12.55 -1.27 6.62
CA GLY A 287 -12.17 -2.67 6.42
C GLY A 287 -13.37 -3.60 6.25
N MET A 288 -13.18 -4.67 5.47
CA MET A 288 -14.21 -5.63 5.07
C MET A 288 -15.40 -5.00 4.32
N GLY A 289 -15.16 -3.89 3.64
CA GLY A 289 -16.15 -3.18 2.84
C GLY A 289 -16.60 -4.00 1.62
N MET A 290 -17.92 -4.10 1.39
CA MET A 290 -18.49 -4.69 0.17
C MET A 290 -19.09 -3.56 -0.68
N VAL A 291 -18.36 -3.11 -1.70
CA VAL A 291 -18.76 -2.00 -2.56
C VAL A 291 -19.40 -2.55 -3.84
N MET A 292 -20.73 -2.46 -3.92
CA MET A 292 -21.53 -3.04 -5.00
C MET A 292 -22.12 -2.00 -5.97
N ARG A 293 -21.94 -0.71 -5.67
CA ARG A 293 -22.49 0.42 -6.45
C ARG A 293 -21.48 1.56 -6.53
N PRO A 294 -21.56 2.42 -7.56
CA PRO A 294 -20.71 3.61 -7.65
C PRO A 294 -20.86 4.50 -6.41
N ILE A 295 -19.77 5.20 -6.08
CA ILE A 295 -19.72 6.20 -5.00
C ILE A 295 -19.42 7.54 -5.65
N SER A 296 -20.36 8.46 -5.64
CA SER A 296 -20.29 9.76 -6.31
C SER A 296 -19.94 10.92 -5.38
N GLU A 297 -19.91 10.69 -4.06
CA GLU A 297 -19.65 11.74 -3.08
C GLU A 297 -18.46 11.34 -2.18
N PRO A 298 -17.53 12.26 -1.89
CA PRO A 298 -16.46 12.02 -0.91
C PRO A 298 -17.06 11.69 0.48
N GLY A 299 -16.41 10.80 1.21
CA GLY A 299 -16.89 10.45 2.55
C GLY A 299 -16.35 9.12 3.05
N VAL A 300 -16.82 8.72 4.23
CA VAL A 300 -16.47 7.44 4.86
C VAL A 300 -17.64 6.48 4.70
N TYR A 301 -17.37 5.32 4.11
CA TYR A 301 -18.36 4.29 3.80
C TYR A 301 -18.01 2.99 4.52
N SER A 302 -19.02 2.37 5.09
CA SER A 302 -18.87 1.11 5.84
C SER A 302 -19.95 0.11 5.43
N SER A 303 -19.63 -1.17 5.52
CA SER A 303 -20.58 -2.25 5.34
C SER A 303 -20.29 -3.41 6.30
N GLY A 304 -21.17 -4.41 6.28
CA GLY A 304 -21.04 -5.57 7.14
C GLY A 304 -21.68 -5.40 8.52
N ILE A 305 -21.78 -6.50 9.24
CA ILE A 305 -22.31 -6.53 10.59
C ILE A 305 -21.12 -6.70 11.55
N PRO A 306 -20.95 -5.81 12.54
CA PRO A 306 -19.87 -5.91 13.51
C PRO A 306 -19.84 -7.28 14.21
N LEU A 307 -18.66 -7.72 14.61
CA LEU A 307 -18.46 -8.95 15.36
C LEU A 307 -19.32 -8.97 16.64
N GLN A 308 -19.98 -10.09 16.87
CA GLN A 308 -20.84 -10.32 18.04
C GLN A 308 -20.50 -11.67 18.68
N PRO A 309 -20.78 -11.85 19.98
CA PRO A 309 -20.78 -13.19 20.59
C PRO A 309 -21.67 -14.15 19.77
N ASN A 310 -21.22 -15.38 19.55
CA ASN A 310 -21.86 -16.32 18.61
C ASN A 310 -23.38 -16.49 18.84
N LYS A 311 -23.81 -16.55 20.12
CA LYS A 311 -25.24 -16.64 20.47
C LYS A 311 -26.07 -15.44 19.99
N ALA A 312 -25.51 -14.22 20.09
CA ALA A 312 -26.13 -13.00 19.60
C ALA A 312 -26.13 -12.96 18.06
N TRP A 313 -24.96 -13.28 17.46
CA TRP A 313 -24.82 -13.32 16.01
C TRP A 313 -25.82 -14.27 15.32
N ARG A 314 -26.03 -15.47 15.86
CA ARG A 314 -27.03 -16.43 15.33
C ARG A 314 -28.44 -15.85 15.32
N LYS A 315 -28.82 -15.05 16.35
CA LYS A 315 -30.13 -14.36 16.38
C LYS A 315 -30.18 -13.26 15.32
N THR A 316 -29.14 -12.42 15.24
CA THR A 316 -29.04 -11.35 14.23
C THR A 316 -29.09 -11.94 12.80
N ALA A 317 -28.36 -13.02 12.52
CA ALA A 317 -28.40 -13.68 11.23
C ALA A 317 -29.80 -14.20 10.88
N ALA A 318 -30.50 -14.82 11.84
CA ALA A 318 -31.88 -15.28 11.61
C ALA A 318 -32.85 -14.12 11.31
N LEU A 319 -32.69 -12.96 11.97
CA LEU A 319 -33.49 -11.77 11.68
C LEU A 319 -33.20 -11.21 10.29
N VAL A 320 -31.91 -11.12 9.89
CA VAL A 320 -31.50 -10.67 8.56
C VAL A 320 -32.10 -11.56 7.47
N MET A 321 -32.06 -12.89 7.65
CA MET A 321 -32.65 -13.84 6.71
C MET A 321 -34.18 -13.72 6.55
N ASN A 322 -34.87 -13.17 7.55
CA ASN A 322 -36.31 -12.98 7.57
C ASN A 322 -36.77 -11.52 7.30
N ILE A 323 -35.85 -10.64 6.88
CA ILE A 323 -36.13 -9.19 6.76
C ILE A 323 -37.24 -8.89 5.74
N ASP A 324 -37.33 -9.67 4.65
CA ASP A 324 -38.38 -9.51 3.64
C ASP A 324 -39.77 -9.88 4.21
N GLU A 325 -39.87 -10.96 4.97
CA GLU A 325 -41.11 -11.35 5.66
C GLU A 325 -41.54 -10.30 6.68
N MET A 326 -40.58 -9.78 7.45
CA MET A 326 -40.83 -8.69 8.41
C MET A 326 -41.34 -7.43 7.71
N SER A 327 -40.76 -7.06 6.56
CA SER A 327 -41.19 -5.92 5.74
C SER A 327 -42.63 -6.11 5.22
N LYS A 328 -42.99 -7.30 4.74
CA LYS A 328 -44.35 -7.61 4.30
C LYS A 328 -45.37 -7.51 5.43
N ARG A 329 -45.01 -8.03 6.60
CA ARG A 329 -45.90 -7.92 7.79
C ARG A 329 -46.09 -6.50 8.26
N LEU A 330 -45.02 -5.69 8.27
CA LEU A 330 -45.09 -4.27 8.62
C LEU A 330 -46.02 -3.52 7.67
N LYS A 331 -45.83 -3.66 6.37
CA LYS A 331 -46.71 -3.03 5.36
C LYS A 331 -48.17 -3.45 5.50
N ALA A 332 -48.43 -4.71 5.88
CA ALA A 332 -49.82 -5.19 6.12
C ALA A 332 -50.43 -4.54 7.36
N ILE A 333 -49.66 -4.29 8.41
CA ILE A 333 -50.11 -3.61 9.62
C ILE A 333 -50.37 -2.12 9.31
N GLU A 334 -49.45 -1.44 8.61
CA GLU A 334 -49.63 -0.05 8.19
C GLU A 334 -50.90 0.16 7.39
N ARG A 335 -51.23 -0.74 6.42
CA ARG A 335 -52.47 -0.68 5.67
C ARG A 335 -53.71 -0.83 6.52
N LYS A 336 -53.67 -1.68 7.57
CA LYS A 336 -54.82 -1.87 8.48
C LYS A 336 -55.06 -0.63 9.37
N VAL A 337 -53.98 -0.02 9.84
CA VAL A 337 -54.06 1.21 10.66
C VAL A 337 -54.65 2.37 9.84
N ASN A 338 -54.11 2.61 8.62
CA ASN A 338 -54.57 3.68 7.73
C ASN A 338 -55.98 3.45 7.16
N GLN A 339 -56.62 2.30 7.37
CA GLN A 339 -58.02 2.04 7.00
C GLN A 339 -58.97 2.21 8.18
N GLN A 340 -58.48 2.49 9.38
CA GLN A 340 -59.25 2.72 10.61
C GLN A 340 -59.42 4.24 10.95
N ASP A 341 -58.68 5.09 10.25
CA ASP A 341 -58.84 6.55 10.20
C ASP A 341 -59.70 6.96 8.93
#